data_8a61f4af4f5a5323c472db1a04d93fd7
#
_entry.id   8a61f4af4f5a5323c472db1a04d93fd7
#
_cell.length_a   1.000
_cell.length_b   1.000
_cell.length_c   1.000
_cell.angle_alpha   90.00
_cell.angle_beta   90.00
_cell.angle_gamma   90.00
#
_symmetry.space_group_name_H-M   'P 1'
#
loop_
_entity.id
_entity.type
_entity.pdbx_description
1 polymer ?
#
loop_
_entity_poly.entity_id
_entity_poly.type
_entity_poly.pdbx_seq_one_letter_code
_entity_poly.pdbx_strand_id
1 'polypeptide(L)'
;PMGGLVPWNLKDLAPLADAGVAAFKAFVATCGSGKPGDFKNVTDFELFRGAREIAKKDGLLIVHCENATITDGLGAEARSAGETSLSAYVASRPIFTEVEAVHRVLMIAEAAGCRIHIAHCSCPEAIEEVERAKARGVDASFESCPHYFLLATEDLDAIGPKAKCSPPIRDRAHQRRMWELLGDGRIEMLVSDHSPCTFDLKASPNAFDAWGGISGCQNCVDAMFDEAVLKRGISPVVLARALASNAARRFRLKGKGEIALGMDADLTFIDPSQTYVLTADHLLYKNKFSAYEGRKIDCRIVRTLVR
;
A
#
# COMPACT_ATOMS: atom_id res chain seq x y z
N PRO A 1 5.94 -0.85 -16.53
CA PRO A 1 4.94 0.16 -16.19
C PRO A 1 3.61 -0.47 -15.79
N MET A 2 2.74 0.31 -15.13
CA MET A 2 1.35 -0.04 -14.85
C MET A 2 0.42 0.78 -15.75
N GLY A 3 -0.69 0.17 -16.19
CA GLY A 3 -1.82 0.88 -16.79
C GLY A 3 -2.75 1.43 -15.71
N GLY A 4 -3.69 2.29 -16.12
CA GLY A 4 -4.76 2.76 -15.26
C GLY A 4 -6.12 2.28 -15.76
N LEU A 5 -7.06 2.03 -14.85
CA LEU A 5 -8.47 1.90 -15.15
C LEU A 5 -9.20 3.12 -14.57
N VAL A 6 -9.69 3.97 -15.44
CA VAL A 6 -10.44 5.19 -15.11
C VAL A 6 -11.76 5.23 -15.92
N PRO A 7 -12.75 6.08 -15.57
CA PRO A 7 -14.08 6.03 -16.16
C PRO A 7 -14.14 6.11 -17.70
N TRP A 8 -13.17 6.75 -18.32
CA TRP A 8 -13.21 7.07 -19.76
C TRP A 8 -12.30 6.20 -20.65
N ASN A 9 -11.48 5.27 -20.08
CA ASN A 9 -10.44 4.57 -20.85
C ASN A 9 -10.66 3.08 -21.09
N LEU A 10 -11.88 2.58 -20.96
CA LEU A 10 -12.18 1.15 -21.15
C LEU A 10 -11.65 0.59 -22.48
N LYS A 11 -11.70 1.39 -23.55
CA LYS A 11 -11.22 1.01 -24.89
C LYS A 11 -9.69 0.86 -24.97
N ASP A 12 -8.96 1.47 -24.04
CA ASP A 12 -7.50 1.51 -24.04
C ASP A 12 -6.88 0.35 -23.23
N LEU A 13 -7.69 -0.41 -22.47
CA LEU A 13 -7.20 -1.48 -21.58
C LEU A 13 -6.55 -2.63 -22.36
N ALA A 14 -7.18 -3.08 -23.45
CA ALA A 14 -6.62 -4.15 -24.27
C ALA A 14 -5.33 -3.70 -24.98
N PRO A 15 -5.25 -2.54 -25.64
CA PRO A 15 -3.98 -2.01 -26.17
C PRO A 15 -2.87 -1.86 -25.11
N LEU A 16 -3.19 -1.41 -23.89
CA LEU A 16 -2.22 -1.31 -22.82
C LEU A 16 -1.71 -2.68 -22.37
N ALA A 17 -2.59 -3.69 -22.27
CA ALA A 17 -2.17 -5.05 -21.98
C ALA A 17 -1.23 -5.59 -23.07
N ASP A 18 -1.55 -5.38 -24.34
CA ASP A 18 -0.75 -5.83 -25.49
C ASP A 18 0.62 -5.08 -25.54
N ALA A 19 0.68 -3.85 -25.04
CA ALA A 19 1.92 -3.09 -24.84
C ALA A 19 2.77 -3.59 -23.66
N GLY A 20 2.30 -4.56 -22.87
CA GLY A 20 3.07 -5.23 -21.81
C GLY A 20 3.06 -4.51 -20.48
N VAL A 21 1.97 -3.82 -20.10
CA VAL A 21 1.83 -3.32 -18.72
C VAL A 21 1.75 -4.50 -17.75
N ALA A 22 2.42 -4.39 -16.61
CA ALA A 22 2.48 -5.46 -15.61
C ALA A 22 1.14 -5.67 -14.89
N ALA A 23 0.35 -4.60 -14.73
CA ALA A 23 -0.94 -4.60 -14.06
C ALA A 23 -1.71 -3.31 -14.38
N PHE A 24 -2.97 -3.25 -13.95
CA PHE A 24 -3.83 -2.06 -14.05
C PHE A 24 -4.21 -1.58 -12.65
N LYS A 25 -4.09 -0.28 -12.39
CA LYS A 25 -4.51 0.35 -11.13
C LYS A 25 -5.90 0.98 -11.28
N ALA A 26 -6.75 0.77 -10.27
CA ALA A 26 -8.02 1.46 -10.10
C ALA A 26 -8.16 1.98 -8.65
N PHE A 27 -9.06 2.94 -8.45
CA PHE A 27 -9.50 3.44 -7.15
C PHE A 27 -11.02 3.33 -7.06
N VAL A 28 -11.52 2.86 -5.92
CA VAL A 28 -12.96 2.92 -5.57
C VAL A 28 -13.23 3.91 -4.45
N ALA A 29 -12.18 4.63 -3.99
CA ALA A 29 -12.26 5.78 -3.12
C ALA A 29 -12.08 7.06 -3.93
N THR A 30 -12.62 8.19 -3.47
CA THR A 30 -12.37 9.49 -4.09
C THR A 30 -10.89 9.82 -4.06
N CYS A 31 -10.32 10.09 -5.20
CA CYS A 31 -8.91 10.38 -5.39
C CYS A 31 -8.69 11.49 -6.42
N GLY A 32 -7.46 12.03 -6.44
CA GLY A 32 -7.09 13.13 -7.30
C GLY A 32 -7.56 14.50 -6.78
N SER A 33 -7.14 15.56 -7.48
CA SER A 33 -7.49 16.95 -7.15
C SER A 33 -8.76 17.43 -7.86
N GLY A 34 -9.39 16.56 -8.67
CA GLY A 34 -10.52 16.93 -9.53
C GLY A 34 -10.12 17.74 -10.78
N LYS A 35 -8.85 17.96 -11.02
CA LYS A 35 -8.36 18.64 -12.24
C LYS A 35 -8.47 17.74 -13.47
N PRO A 36 -8.64 18.30 -14.67
CA PRO A 36 -8.60 17.52 -15.90
C PRO A 36 -7.30 16.73 -16.01
N GLY A 37 -7.41 15.41 -16.32
CA GLY A 37 -6.26 14.52 -16.44
C GLY A 37 -5.84 13.83 -15.15
N ASP A 38 -6.41 14.17 -13.99
CA ASP A 38 -6.17 13.44 -12.75
C ASP A 38 -6.74 12.01 -12.81
N PHE A 39 -6.11 11.13 -12.05
CA PHE A 39 -6.59 9.77 -11.87
C PHE A 39 -7.90 9.78 -11.07
N LYS A 40 -9.02 9.43 -11.71
CA LYS A 40 -10.34 9.45 -11.10
C LYS A 40 -10.76 8.03 -10.68
N ASN A 41 -11.43 7.92 -9.54
CA ASN A 41 -12.05 6.68 -9.10
C ASN A 41 -13.16 6.23 -10.05
N VAL A 42 -13.36 4.91 -10.10
CA VAL A 42 -14.37 4.26 -10.91
C VAL A 42 -15.61 3.92 -10.08
N THR A 43 -16.77 3.91 -10.73
CA THR A 43 -18.00 3.30 -10.20
C THR A 43 -17.91 1.78 -10.24
N ASP A 44 -18.78 1.09 -9.51
CA ASP A 44 -18.85 -0.38 -9.53
C ASP A 44 -19.11 -0.93 -10.94
N PHE A 45 -19.91 -0.23 -11.75
CA PHE A 45 -20.16 -0.64 -13.12
C PHE A 45 -18.94 -0.49 -14.02
N GLU A 46 -18.19 0.59 -13.89
CA GLU A 46 -16.94 0.82 -14.62
C GLU A 46 -15.86 -0.18 -14.19
N LEU A 47 -15.76 -0.46 -12.86
CA LEU A 47 -14.87 -1.48 -12.32
C LEU A 47 -15.19 -2.86 -12.90
N PHE A 48 -16.47 -3.26 -12.89
CA PHE A 48 -16.89 -4.55 -13.44
C PHE A 48 -16.59 -4.68 -14.93
N ARG A 49 -16.89 -3.65 -15.71
CA ARG A 49 -16.57 -3.64 -17.15
C ARG A 49 -15.07 -3.69 -17.39
N GLY A 50 -14.30 -2.87 -16.67
CA GLY A 50 -12.85 -2.84 -16.78
C GLY A 50 -12.21 -4.18 -16.38
N ALA A 51 -12.68 -4.79 -15.28
CA ALA A 51 -12.22 -6.10 -14.84
C ALA A 51 -12.44 -7.17 -15.90
N ARG A 52 -13.60 -7.19 -16.57
CA ARG A 52 -13.88 -8.12 -17.68
C ARG A 52 -12.94 -7.92 -18.88
N GLU A 53 -12.62 -6.69 -19.24
CA GLU A 53 -11.65 -6.42 -20.33
C GLU A 53 -10.24 -6.85 -19.95
N ILE A 54 -9.82 -6.57 -18.71
CA ILE A 54 -8.51 -6.98 -18.17
C ILE A 54 -8.43 -8.52 -18.09
N ALA A 55 -9.50 -9.20 -17.67
CA ALA A 55 -9.56 -10.65 -17.58
C ALA A 55 -9.35 -11.34 -18.94
N LYS A 56 -9.87 -10.78 -20.04
CA LYS A 56 -9.65 -11.32 -21.41
C LYS A 56 -8.16 -11.38 -21.80
N LYS A 57 -7.33 -10.59 -21.15
CA LYS A 57 -5.87 -10.51 -21.37
C LYS A 57 -5.07 -11.22 -20.27
N ASP A 58 -5.71 -12.00 -19.40
CA ASP A 58 -5.09 -12.60 -18.19
C ASP A 58 -4.34 -11.53 -17.34
N GLY A 59 -4.84 -10.29 -17.38
CA GLY A 59 -4.25 -9.15 -16.70
C GLY A 59 -4.53 -9.17 -15.20
N LEU A 60 -3.76 -8.38 -14.45
CA LEU A 60 -3.92 -8.17 -13.02
C LEU A 60 -4.52 -6.78 -12.76
N LEU A 61 -5.61 -6.72 -12.01
CA LEU A 61 -6.20 -5.46 -11.56
C LEU A 61 -5.81 -5.20 -10.11
N ILE A 62 -5.21 -4.05 -9.83
CA ILE A 62 -4.84 -3.57 -8.49
C ILE A 62 -5.84 -2.50 -8.07
N VAL A 63 -6.42 -2.60 -6.88
CA VAL A 63 -7.46 -1.66 -6.44
C VAL A 63 -7.13 -1.06 -5.07
N HIS A 64 -7.22 0.26 -4.98
CA HIS A 64 -7.32 0.99 -3.72
C HIS A 64 -8.76 0.92 -3.22
N CYS A 65 -8.96 0.39 -2.02
CA CYS A 65 -10.27 0.02 -1.50
C CYS A 65 -10.63 0.82 -0.25
N GLU A 66 -11.44 1.87 -0.41
CA GLU A 66 -12.21 2.53 0.64
C GLU A 66 -13.57 2.95 0.05
N ASN A 67 -14.64 2.91 0.85
CA ASN A 67 -15.96 3.31 0.41
C ASN A 67 -16.04 4.84 0.27
N ALA A 68 -15.97 5.34 -0.98
CA ALA A 68 -15.96 6.76 -1.30
C ALA A 68 -17.12 7.52 -0.64
N THR A 69 -18.34 7.01 -0.77
CA THR A 69 -19.55 7.69 -0.31
C THR A 69 -19.52 7.93 1.20
N ILE A 70 -19.10 6.92 1.97
CA ILE A 70 -19.07 6.99 3.44
C ILE A 70 -17.90 7.87 3.89
N THR A 71 -16.70 7.66 3.33
CA THR A 71 -15.51 8.43 3.73
C THR A 71 -15.64 9.92 3.38
N ASP A 72 -16.25 10.25 2.24
CA ASP A 72 -16.51 11.63 1.83
C ASP A 72 -17.57 12.27 2.70
N GLY A 73 -18.65 11.54 3.04
CA GLY A 73 -19.70 11.99 3.94
C GLY A 73 -19.16 12.31 5.33
N LEU A 74 -18.46 11.35 5.96
CA LEU A 74 -17.85 11.56 7.28
C LEU A 74 -16.80 12.68 7.27
N GLY A 75 -16.01 12.78 6.19
CA GLY A 75 -15.07 13.88 6.02
C GLY A 75 -15.74 15.25 5.89
N ALA A 76 -16.89 15.32 5.22
CA ALA A 76 -17.68 16.55 5.12
C ALA A 76 -18.31 16.94 6.48
N GLU A 77 -18.84 15.98 7.23
CA GLU A 77 -19.35 16.19 8.59
C GLU A 77 -18.26 16.74 9.52
N ALA A 78 -17.07 16.11 9.56
CA ALA A 78 -15.95 16.56 10.36
C ALA A 78 -15.56 18.01 10.03
N ARG A 79 -15.39 18.33 8.74
CA ARG A 79 -15.07 19.70 8.28
C ARG A 79 -16.15 20.72 8.70
N SER A 80 -17.42 20.36 8.58
CA SER A 80 -18.55 21.23 8.97
C SER A 80 -18.59 21.46 10.48
N ALA A 81 -18.11 20.51 11.28
CA ALA A 81 -17.94 20.65 12.72
C ALA A 81 -16.66 21.42 13.13
N GLY A 82 -15.82 21.83 12.16
CA GLY A 82 -14.54 22.48 12.42
C GLY A 82 -13.43 21.53 12.84
N GLU A 83 -13.65 20.22 12.74
CA GLU A 83 -12.70 19.16 13.08
C GLU A 83 -11.72 18.97 11.91
N THR A 84 -10.49 19.47 12.07
CA THR A 84 -9.48 19.48 11.00
C THR A 84 -8.21 18.72 11.36
N SER A 85 -8.18 18.07 12.52
CA SER A 85 -7.04 17.30 13.03
C SER A 85 -6.77 16.02 12.22
N LEU A 86 -5.58 15.45 12.38
CA LEU A 86 -5.25 14.17 11.78
C LEU A 86 -6.10 13.04 12.39
N SER A 87 -6.42 13.13 13.68
CA SER A 87 -7.33 12.20 14.36
C SER A 87 -8.75 12.26 13.78
N ALA A 88 -9.28 13.46 13.47
CA ALA A 88 -10.57 13.61 12.79
C ALA A 88 -10.55 13.00 11.37
N TYR A 89 -9.44 13.20 10.64
CA TYR A 89 -9.26 12.54 9.35
C TYR A 89 -9.29 11.01 9.47
N VAL A 90 -8.59 10.42 10.45
CA VAL A 90 -8.62 8.98 10.71
C VAL A 90 -10.03 8.51 11.06
N ALA A 91 -10.74 9.23 11.92
CA ALA A 91 -12.12 8.93 12.32
C ALA A 91 -13.10 8.95 11.14
N SER A 92 -12.85 9.79 10.11
CA SER A 92 -13.66 9.84 8.89
C SER A 92 -13.46 8.62 7.96
N ARG A 93 -12.50 7.75 8.26
CA ARG A 93 -12.13 6.57 7.48
C ARG A 93 -12.08 5.31 8.35
N PRO A 94 -13.19 4.96 9.01
CA PRO A 94 -13.24 3.80 9.89
C PRO A 94 -12.98 2.51 9.13
N ILE A 95 -12.47 1.49 9.84
CA ILE A 95 -12.03 0.21 9.25
C ILE A 95 -13.10 -0.43 8.36
N PHE A 96 -14.37 -0.36 8.76
CA PHE A 96 -15.44 -0.98 7.98
C PHE A 96 -15.57 -0.41 6.56
N THR A 97 -15.14 0.83 6.29
CA THR A 97 -15.18 1.44 4.95
C THR A 97 -14.14 0.84 4.01
N GLU A 98 -13.01 0.38 4.54
CA GLU A 98 -12.01 -0.40 3.81
C GLU A 98 -12.51 -1.83 3.60
N VAL A 99 -12.99 -2.50 4.66
CA VAL A 99 -13.46 -3.89 4.61
C VAL A 99 -14.63 -4.06 3.63
N GLU A 100 -15.61 -3.15 3.67
CA GLU A 100 -16.75 -3.16 2.71
C GLU A 100 -16.26 -3.02 1.28
N ALA A 101 -15.37 -2.06 1.02
CA ALA A 101 -14.85 -1.85 -0.32
C ALA A 101 -14.02 -3.04 -0.83
N VAL A 102 -13.19 -3.66 0.04
CA VAL A 102 -12.46 -4.89 -0.29
C VAL A 102 -13.41 -6.01 -0.63
N HIS A 103 -14.42 -6.26 0.21
CA HIS A 103 -15.43 -7.30 -0.04
C HIS A 103 -16.13 -7.10 -1.38
N ARG A 104 -16.63 -5.90 -1.64
CA ARG A 104 -17.34 -5.53 -2.87
C ARG A 104 -16.47 -5.68 -4.12
N VAL A 105 -15.21 -5.22 -4.05
CA VAL A 105 -14.24 -5.34 -5.15
C VAL A 105 -13.91 -6.80 -5.45
N LEU A 106 -13.76 -7.64 -4.43
CA LEU A 106 -13.53 -9.08 -4.58
C LEU A 106 -14.72 -9.79 -5.23
N MET A 107 -15.96 -9.46 -4.86
CA MET A 107 -17.16 -9.98 -5.49
C MET A 107 -17.24 -9.58 -6.99
N ILE A 108 -16.91 -8.34 -7.31
CA ILE A 108 -16.89 -7.85 -8.69
C ILE A 108 -15.81 -8.58 -9.50
N ALA A 109 -14.62 -8.79 -8.93
CA ALA A 109 -13.54 -9.51 -9.59
C ALA A 109 -13.89 -10.99 -9.82
N GLU A 110 -14.52 -11.65 -8.83
CA GLU A 110 -15.05 -13.03 -8.94
C GLU A 110 -16.05 -13.15 -10.10
N ALA A 111 -17.05 -12.26 -10.15
CA ALA A 111 -18.04 -12.24 -11.21
C ALA A 111 -17.46 -11.90 -12.60
N ALA A 112 -16.37 -11.14 -12.65
CA ALA A 112 -15.67 -10.80 -13.89
C ALA A 112 -14.64 -11.85 -14.33
N GLY A 113 -14.31 -12.82 -13.48
CA GLY A 113 -13.21 -13.77 -13.70
C GLY A 113 -11.83 -13.11 -13.77
N CYS A 114 -11.65 -12.00 -13.07
CA CYS A 114 -10.44 -11.18 -13.13
C CYS A 114 -9.48 -11.49 -11.98
N ARG A 115 -8.21 -11.59 -12.30
CA ARG A 115 -7.13 -11.61 -11.28
C ARG A 115 -7.09 -10.26 -10.57
N ILE A 116 -7.14 -10.29 -9.23
CA ILE A 116 -7.27 -9.08 -8.42
C ILE A 116 -6.17 -8.99 -7.37
N HIS A 117 -5.70 -7.77 -7.10
CA HIS A 117 -4.76 -7.45 -6.04
C HIS A 117 -5.28 -6.26 -5.23
N ILE A 118 -5.42 -6.45 -3.93
CA ILE A 118 -5.85 -5.37 -3.02
C ILE A 118 -4.59 -4.63 -2.55
N ALA A 119 -4.53 -3.34 -2.87
CA ALA A 119 -3.40 -2.49 -2.50
C ALA A 119 -3.45 -2.15 -0.99
N HIS A 120 -2.28 -2.03 -0.37
CA HIS A 120 -2.02 -1.41 0.94
C HIS A 120 -3.10 -1.69 2.02
N CYS A 121 -3.48 -2.96 2.26
CA CYS A 121 -4.39 -3.31 3.35
C CYS A 121 -3.88 -2.79 4.70
N SER A 122 -4.70 -1.99 5.38
CA SER A 122 -4.30 -1.32 6.62
C SER A 122 -4.66 -2.09 7.89
N CYS A 123 -5.49 -3.12 7.78
CA CYS A 123 -6.04 -3.84 8.94
C CYS A 123 -6.23 -5.34 8.65
N PRO A 124 -6.22 -6.17 9.71
CA PRO A 124 -6.44 -7.61 9.60
C PRO A 124 -7.77 -7.99 8.95
N GLU A 125 -8.83 -7.25 9.23
CA GLU A 125 -10.17 -7.51 8.73
C GLU A 125 -10.25 -7.44 7.20
N ALA A 126 -9.53 -6.50 6.57
CA ALA A 126 -9.42 -6.40 5.12
C ALA A 126 -8.65 -7.61 4.54
N ILE A 127 -7.59 -8.05 5.21
CA ILE A 127 -6.81 -9.23 4.83
C ILE A 127 -7.68 -10.49 4.89
N GLU A 128 -8.47 -10.67 5.95
CA GLU A 128 -9.38 -11.79 6.10
C GLU A 128 -10.43 -11.87 4.98
N GLU A 129 -10.90 -10.72 4.45
CA GLU A 129 -11.79 -10.73 3.27
C GLU A 129 -11.09 -11.28 2.04
N VAL A 130 -9.81 -10.94 1.82
CA VAL A 130 -9.04 -11.50 0.70
C VAL A 130 -8.86 -13.01 0.88
N GLU A 131 -8.52 -13.47 2.08
CA GLU A 131 -8.38 -14.90 2.38
C GLU A 131 -9.68 -15.68 2.15
N ARG A 132 -10.82 -15.11 2.55
CA ARG A 132 -12.15 -15.71 2.27
C ARG A 132 -12.43 -15.80 0.77
N ALA A 133 -12.08 -14.79 -0.01
CA ALA A 133 -12.23 -14.83 -1.46
C ALA A 133 -11.31 -15.88 -2.10
N LYS A 134 -10.06 -15.99 -1.66
CA LYS A 134 -9.13 -17.04 -2.10
C LYS A 134 -9.65 -18.44 -1.79
N ALA A 135 -10.24 -18.64 -0.61
CA ALA A 135 -10.85 -19.92 -0.22
C ALA A 135 -12.05 -20.31 -1.13
N ARG A 136 -12.72 -19.34 -1.76
CA ARG A 136 -13.75 -19.58 -2.78
C ARG A 136 -13.18 -19.81 -4.19
N GLY A 137 -11.86 -19.69 -4.39
CA GLY A 137 -11.19 -19.90 -5.67
C GLY A 137 -10.95 -18.61 -6.47
N VAL A 138 -11.15 -17.42 -5.89
CA VAL A 138 -10.80 -16.16 -6.54
C VAL A 138 -9.28 -16.02 -6.63
N ASP A 139 -8.75 -15.70 -7.81
CA ASP A 139 -7.32 -15.38 -7.98
C ASP A 139 -7.03 -13.98 -7.37
N ALA A 140 -7.09 -13.93 -6.06
CA ALA A 140 -6.89 -12.72 -5.26
C ALA A 140 -5.54 -12.73 -4.54
N SER A 141 -5.02 -11.54 -4.27
CA SER A 141 -3.84 -11.29 -3.45
C SER A 141 -3.92 -9.90 -2.84
N PHE A 142 -3.02 -9.59 -1.91
CA PHE A 142 -2.96 -8.27 -1.28
C PHE A 142 -1.53 -7.87 -0.93
N GLU A 143 -1.36 -6.61 -0.65
CA GLU A 143 -0.15 -6.04 -0.10
C GLU A 143 -0.48 -5.16 1.13
N SER A 144 0.48 -5.02 2.02
CA SER A 144 0.45 -4.06 3.11
C SER A 144 1.74 -3.23 3.12
N CYS A 145 1.83 -2.25 4.00
CA CYS A 145 2.91 -1.27 3.97
C CYS A 145 3.60 -1.16 5.32
N PRO A 146 4.92 -0.85 5.36
CA PRO A 146 5.66 -0.66 6.61
C PRO A 146 5.00 0.30 7.58
N HIS A 147 4.33 1.35 7.10
CA HIS A 147 3.69 2.32 7.97
C HIS A 147 2.55 1.73 8.83
N TYR A 148 1.84 0.69 8.39
CA TYR A 148 0.84 0.00 9.21
C TYR A 148 1.44 -0.92 10.29
N PHE A 149 2.73 -1.21 10.20
CA PHE A 149 3.49 -1.98 11.19
C PHE A 149 4.29 -1.08 12.12
N LEU A 150 4.79 0.05 11.62
CA LEU A 150 5.76 0.89 12.32
C LEU A 150 5.13 2.08 13.02
N LEU A 151 3.93 2.51 12.61
CA LEU A 151 3.20 3.65 13.15
C LEU A 151 1.84 3.21 13.70
N ALA A 152 1.32 3.95 14.65
CA ALA A 152 -0.03 3.77 15.20
C ALA A 152 -0.73 5.13 15.33
N THR A 153 -2.06 5.14 15.44
CA THR A 153 -2.83 6.40 15.59
C THR A 153 -2.38 7.22 16.78
N GLU A 154 -1.91 6.56 17.84
CA GLU A 154 -1.39 7.18 19.05
C GLU A 154 -0.08 7.95 18.83
N ASP A 155 0.60 7.73 17.71
CA ASP A 155 1.85 8.43 17.35
C ASP A 155 1.60 9.66 16.47
N LEU A 156 0.40 9.81 15.91
CA LEU A 156 0.12 10.74 14.81
C LEU A 156 0.26 12.21 15.22
N ASP A 157 -0.12 12.57 16.43
CA ASP A 157 -0.02 13.96 16.91
C ASP A 157 1.45 14.41 17.01
N ALA A 158 2.36 13.50 17.36
CA ALA A 158 3.80 13.78 17.43
C ALA A 158 4.45 13.84 16.04
N ILE A 159 3.99 13.02 15.08
CA ILE A 159 4.56 12.94 13.73
C ILE A 159 3.97 14.02 12.82
N GLY A 160 2.69 14.32 13.02
CA GLY A 160 1.94 15.31 12.24
C GLY A 160 1.61 14.85 10.82
N PRO A 161 1.36 15.78 9.89
CA PRO A 161 0.88 15.48 8.53
C PRO A 161 1.77 14.56 7.71
N LYS A 162 3.04 14.38 8.07
CA LYS A 162 3.96 13.43 7.41
C LYS A 162 3.42 12.01 7.44
N ALA A 163 2.62 11.63 8.47
CA ALA A 163 2.01 10.31 8.63
C ALA A 163 0.63 10.16 7.99
N LYS A 164 0.06 11.22 7.39
CA LYS A 164 -1.22 11.11 6.69
C LYS A 164 -1.09 10.20 5.47
N CYS A 165 -1.91 9.15 5.40
CA CYS A 165 -2.07 8.25 4.26
C CYS A 165 -3.53 7.77 4.14
N SER A 166 -3.86 7.12 3.04
CA SER A 166 -5.16 6.50 2.76
C SER A 166 -4.95 5.09 2.20
N PRO A 167 -5.52 4.06 2.84
CA PRO A 167 -6.21 4.06 4.13
C PRO A 167 -5.33 4.60 5.27
N PRO A 168 -5.93 5.14 6.36
CA PRO A 168 -5.14 5.75 7.42
C PRO A 168 -4.44 4.72 8.31
N ILE A 169 -3.44 5.18 9.03
CA ILE A 169 -2.79 4.42 10.11
C ILE A 169 -3.85 3.99 11.13
N ARG A 170 -3.76 2.76 11.63
CA ARG A 170 -4.66 2.18 12.62
C ARG A 170 -4.04 2.20 14.02
N ASP A 171 -4.83 1.88 15.04
CA ASP A 171 -4.39 1.87 16.43
C ASP A 171 -3.40 0.73 16.73
N ARG A 172 -2.80 0.78 17.92
CA ARG A 172 -1.82 -0.23 18.35
C ARG A 172 -2.41 -1.65 18.48
N ALA A 173 -3.71 -1.79 18.67
CA ALA A 173 -4.33 -3.11 18.73
C ALA A 173 -4.33 -3.77 17.35
N HIS A 174 -4.72 -3.03 16.30
CA HIS A 174 -4.63 -3.49 14.92
C HIS A 174 -3.18 -3.69 14.48
N GLN A 175 -2.27 -2.76 14.84
CA GLN A 175 -0.84 -2.90 14.57
C GLN A 175 -0.27 -4.21 15.14
N ARG A 176 -0.60 -4.58 16.39
CA ARG A 176 -0.15 -5.87 16.99
C ARG A 176 -0.65 -7.06 16.18
N ARG A 177 -1.91 -7.08 15.78
CA ARG A 177 -2.48 -8.16 14.96
C ARG A 177 -1.81 -8.23 13.57
N MET A 178 -1.44 -7.09 12.97
CA MET A 178 -0.67 -7.08 11.71
C MET A 178 0.70 -7.74 11.89
N TRP A 179 1.39 -7.50 13.03
CA TRP A 179 2.65 -8.17 13.34
C TRP A 179 2.49 -9.68 13.54
N GLU A 180 1.42 -10.11 14.17
CA GLU A 180 1.07 -11.54 14.31
C GLU A 180 0.88 -12.19 12.93
N LEU A 181 0.09 -11.56 12.05
CA LEU A 181 -0.11 -12.03 10.68
C LEU A 181 1.20 -12.13 9.89
N LEU A 182 2.11 -11.17 10.07
CA LEU A 182 3.43 -11.26 9.43
C LEU A 182 4.24 -12.43 9.99
N GLY A 183 4.26 -12.61 11.30
CA GLY A 183 4.96 -13.73 11.96
C GLY A 183 4.46 -15.09 11.48
N ASP A 184 3.15 -15.23 11.28
CA ASP A 184 2.49 -16.42 10.74
C ASP A 184 2.70 -16.63 9.23
N GLY A 185 3.36 -15.68 8.55
CA GLY A 185 3.59 -15.70 7.10
C GLY A 185 2.33 -15.43 6.26
N ARG A 186 1.29 -14.86 6.87
CA ARG A 186 0.01 -14.53 6.22
C ARG A 186 0.05 -13.18 5.48
N ILE A 187 0.99 -12.29 5.79
CA ILE A 187 1.20 -11.07 4.99
C ILE A 187 1.88 -11.46 3.68
N GLU A 188 1.13 -11.36 2.59
CA GLU A 188 1.63 -11.82 1.29
C GLU A 188 2.74 -10.92 0.75
N MET A 189 2.52 -9.61 0.75
CA MET A 189 3.49 -8.64 0.25
C MET A 189 3.61 -7.43 1.17
N LEU A 190 4.84 -6.94 1.29
CA LEU A 190 5.18 -5.67 1.91
C LEU A 190 5.76 -4.75 0.87
N VAL A 191 5.10 -3.63 0.64
CA VAL A 191 5.49 -2.62 -0.35
C VAL A 191 5.56 -1.25 0.31
N SER A 192 6.34 -0.35 -0.23
CA SER A 192 6.53 0.96 0.38
C SER A 192 5.33 1.90 0.28
N ASP A 193 4.49 1.69 -0.71
CA ASP A 193 3.48 2.69 -1.16
C ASP A 193 4.06 4.11 -1.16
N HIS A 194 5.27 4.23 -1.74
CA HIS A 194 6.02 5.49 -1.75
C HIS A 194 5.24 6.57 -2.51
N SER A 195 4.67 7.51 -1.76
CA SER A 195 3.88 8.61 -2.29
C SER A 195 4.48 9.96 -1.89
N PRO A 196 5.59 10.36 -2.56
CA PRO A 196 6.30 11.59 -2.23
C PRO A 196 5.52 12.82 -2.73
N CYS A 197 5.69 13.92 -2.01
CA CYS A 197 5.18 15.22 -2.41
C CYS A 197 6.13 16.32 -1.99
N THR A 198 5.88 17.54 -2.39
CA THR A 198 6.59 18.73 -1.89
C THR A 198 6.14 19.04 -0.46
N PHE A 199 6.98 19.73 0.30
CA PHE A 199 6.71 20.01 1.71
C PHE A 199 5.44 20.85 1.90
N ASP A 200 5.16 21.80 1.01
CA ASP A 200 3.97 22.64 1.02
C ASP A 200 2.66 21.83 0.99
N LEU A 201 2.63 20.73 0.27
CA LEU A 201 1.47 19.83 0.22
C LEU A 201 1.21 19.09 1.56
N LYS A 202 2.20 19.03 2.44
CA LYS A 202 2.09 18.48 3.80
C LYS A 202 1.90 19.55 4.87
N ALA A 203 2.11 20.82 4.53
CA ALA A 203 2.16 21.91 5.50
C ALA A 203 0.78 22.44 5.94
N SER A 204 -0.31 21.95 5.34
CA SER A 204 -1.66 22.41 5.73
C SER A 204 -1.96 22.07 7.20
N PRO A 205 -2.45 23.02 7.99
CA PRO A 205 -2.95 22.75 9.34
C PRO A 205 -4.23 21.91 9.34
N ASN A 206 -4.94 21.88 8.22
CA ASN A 206 -6.10 21.04 8.01
C ASN A 206 -5.66 19.69 7.42
N ALA A 207 -5.78 18.63 8.19
CA ALA A 207 -5.37 17.29 7.77
C ALA A 207 -6.11 16.79 6.53
N PHE A 208 -7.33 17.26 6.27
CA PHE A 208 -8.06 16.87 5.06
C PHE A 208 -7.44 17.44 3.79
N ASP A 209 -6.79 18.60 3.85
CA ASP A 209 -6.19 19.28 2.70
C ASP A 209 -4.73 18.86 2.48
N ALA A 210 -4.06 18.27 3.49
CA ALA A 210 -2.71 17.77 3.37
C ALA A 210 -2.66 16.57 2.40
N TRP A 211 -1.56 16.42 1.67
CA TRP A 211 -1.33 15.28 0.78
C TRP A 211 -1.45 13.95 1.54
N GLY A 212 -2.23 13.00 1.01
CA GLY A 212 -2.39 11.65 1.56
C GLY A 212 -1.35 10.70 0.95
N GLY A 213 -0.28 10.43 1.67
CA GLY A 213 0.78 9.51 1.23
C GLY A 213 2.05 9.67 2.04
N ILE A 214 2.80 8.60 2.22
CA ILE A 214 4.03 8.52 3.01
C ILE A 214 5.24 8.30 2.11
N SER A 215 6.32 9.06 2.31
CA SER A 215 7.62 8.81 1.69
C SER A 215 8.35 7.72 2.47
N GLY A 216 8.41 6.48 1.94
CA GLY A 216 8.88 5.32 2.68
C GLY A 216 9.73 4.31 1.91
N CYS A 217 10.02 4.54 0.61
CA CYS A 217 10.67 3.47 -0.18
C CYS A 217 12.11 3.17 0.28
N GLN A 218 12.86 4.17 0.71
CA GLN A 218 14.25 3.97 1.18
C GLN A 218 14.33 3.12 2.44
N ASN A 219 13.36 3.24 3.34
CA ASN A 219 13.37 2.58 4.66
C ASN A 219 12.40 1.39 4.76
N CYS A 220 11.87 0.94 3.63
CA CYS A 220 10.99 -0.22 3.61
C CYS A 220 11.69 -1.49 4.11
N VAL A 221 12.93 -1.71 3.69
CA VAL A 221 13.67 -2.94 4.00
C VAL A 221 14.31 -2.88 5.37
N ASP A 222 15.10 -1.84 5.65
CA ASP A 222 15.88 -1.75 6.90
C ASP A 222 15.00 -1.58 8.14
N ALA A 223 13.97 -0.72 8.09
CA ALA A 223 13.05 -0.54 9.20
C ALA A 223 12.21 -1.81 9.47
N MET A 224 11.80 -2.52 8.42
CA MET A 224 11.08 -3.79 8.59
C MET A 224 12.00 -4.91 9.07
N PHE A 225 13.26 -4.96 8.61
CA PHE A 225 14.23 -5.94 9.10
C PHE A 225 14.55 -5.71 10.59
N ASP A 226 14.78 -4.47 10.99
CA ASP A 226 14.99 -4.09 12.40
C ASP A 226 13.82 -4.55 13.29
N GLU A 227 12.60 -4.17 12.93
CA GLU A 227 11.44 -4.47 13.76
C GLU A 227 11.01 -5.94 13.70
N ALA A 228 10.98 -6.55 12.51
CA ALA A 228 10.54 -7.92 12.35
C ALA A 228 11.57 -8.92 12.84
N VAL A 229 12.82 -8.80 12.35
CA VAL A 229 13.84 -9.82 12.58
C VAL A 229 14.58 -9.58 13.89
N LEU A 230 15.12 -8.37 14.09
CA LEU A 230 15.99 -8.13 15.24
C LEU A 230 15.20 -7.97 16.54
N LYS A 231 14.05 -7.32 16.53
CA LYS A 231 13.27 -7.04 17.75
C LYS A 231 12.17 -8.06 18.03
N ARG A 232 11.56 -8.65 17.02
CA ARG A 232 10.45 -9.61 17.19
C ARG A 232 10.84 -11.06 16.90
N GLY A 233 12.02 -11.33 16.38
CA GLY A 233 12.48 -12.68 16.08
C GLY A 233 11.73 -13.37 14.95
N ILE A 234 11.04 -12.61 14.10
CA ILE A 234 10.38 -13.14 12.91
C ILE A 234 11.47 -13.63 11.94
N SER A 235 11.28 -14.80 11.35
CA SER A 235 12.25 -15.38 10.42
C SER A 235 12.56 -14.41 9.26
N PRO A 236 13.83 -14.16 8.95
CA PRO A 236 14.20 -13.34 7.79
C PRO A 236 13.70 -13.92 6.46
N VAL A 237 13.45 -15.24 6.40
CA VAL A 237 12.85 -15.88 5.23
C VAL A 237 11.40 -15.47 5.04
N VAL A 238 10.62 -15.32 6.11
CA VAL A 238 9.24 -14.82 6.06
C VAL A 238 9.25 -13.40 5.53
N LEU A 239 10.11 -12.53 6.07
CA LEU A 239 10.24 -11.16 5.62
C LEU A 239 10.70 -11.07 4.15
N ALA A 240 11.69 -11.86 3.74
CA ALA A 240 12.18 -11.87 2.35
C ALA A 240 11.10 -12.33 1.35
N ARG A 241 10.26 -13.30 1.74
CA ARG A 241 9.11 -13.70 0.91
C ARG A 241 8.13 -12.54 0.71
N ALA A 242 7.79 -11.82 1.77
CA ALA A 242 6.88 -10.70 1.69
C ALA A 242 7.46 -9.50 0.92
N LEU A 243 8.76 -9.22 1.05
CA LEU A 243 9.41 -8.09 0.38
C LEU A 243 9.81 -8.36 -1.09
N ALA A 244 9.97 -9.63 -1.49
CA ALA A 244 10.53 -9.95 -2.81
C ALA A 244 9.81 -11.10 -3.53
N SER A 245 9.85 -12.33 -2.99
CA SER A 245 9.48 -13.53 -3.74
C SER A 245 8.00 -13.55 -4.13
N ASN A 246 7.12 -13.11 -3.23
CA ASN A 246 5.68 -13.12 -3.47
C ASN A 246 5.28 -12.07 -4.51
N ALA A 247 5.89 -10.87 -4.45
CA ALA A 247 5.69 -9.84 -5.47
C ALA A 247 6.17 -10.31 -6.84
N ALA A 248 7.39 -10.87 -6.93
CA ALA A 248 7.92 -11.38 -8.19
C ALA A 248 7.00 -12.43 -8.83
N ARG A 249 6.47 -13.36 -8.04
CA ARG A 249 5.51 -14.37 -8.51
C ARG A 249 4.18 -13.76 -8.94
N ARG A 250 3.61 -12.85 -8.12
CA ARG A 250 2.31 -12.24 -8.41
C ARG A 250 2.32 -11.42 -9.69
N PHE A 251 3.37 -10.62 -9.88
CA PHE A 251 3.57 -9.77 -11.04
C PHE A 251 4.29 -10.47 -12.21
N ARG A 252 4.57 -11.77 -12.07
CA ARG A 252 5.24 -12.60 -13.11
C ARG A 252 6.57 -11.99 -13.57
N LEU A 253 7.37 -11.47 -12.63
CA LEU A 253 8.66 -10.86 -12.93
C LEU A 253 9.70 -11.96 -13.20
N LYS A 254 10.13 -12.08 -14.45
CA LYS A 254 11.11 -13.09 -14.85
C LYS A 254 12.48 -12.78 -14.23
N GLY A 255 13.15 -13.81 -13.74
CA GLY A 255 14.50 -13.70 -13.21
C GLY A 255 14.62 -13.01 -11.84
N LYS A 256 13.50 -12.73 -11.14
CA LYS A 256 13.46 -11.95 -9.88
C LYS A 256 12.85 -12.74 -8.72
N GLY A 257 13.15 -12.30 -7.50
CA GLY A 257 12.45 -12.70 -6.27
C GLY A 257 13.06 -13.87 -5.50
N GLU A 258 14.11 -14.50 -6.00
CA GLU A 258 14.80 -15.58 -5.28
C GLU A 258 16.29 -15.66 -5.66
N ILE A 259 17.09 -16.29 -4.81
CA ILE A 259 18.50 -16.56 -5.06
C ILE A 259 18.59 -17.97 -5.62
N ALA A 260 18.73 -18.08 -6.94
CA ALA A 260 18.86 -19.35 -7.64
C ALA A 260 19.72 -19.20 -8.90
N LEU A 261 20.26 -20.32 -9.43
CA LEU A 261 21.03 -20.31 -10.67
C LEU A 261 20.17 -19.82 -11.85
N GLY A 262 20.70 -18.88 -12.61
CA GLY A 262 19.98 -18.27 -13.76
C GLY A 262 19.08 -17.10 -13.42
N MET A 263 18.91 -16.77 -12.13
CA MET A 263 18.20 -15.57 -11.70
C MET A 263 19.13 -14.35 -11.71
N ASP A 264 18.52 -13.17 -11.80
CA ASP A 264 19.25 -11.90 -11.70
C ASP A 264 19.82 -11.71 -10.30
N ALA A 265 21.04 -11.18 -10.20
CA ALA A 265 21.70 -10.91 -8.92
C ALA A 265 21.28 -9.56 -8.34
N ASP A 266 19.98 -9.31 -8.26
CA ASP A 266 19.42 -8.14 -7.56
C ASP A 266 19.38 -8.46 -6.06
N LEU A 267 20.39 -8.00 -5.34
CA LEU A 267 20.66 -8.40 -3.96
C LEU A 267 20.78 -7.17 -3.05
N THR A 268 20.16 -7.24 -1.87
CA THR A 268 20.35 -6.25 -0.80
C THR A 268 21.09 -6.92 0.36
N PHE A 269 22.17 -6.28 0.80
CA PHE A 269 23.01 -6.75 1.93
C PHE A 269 22.73 -5.89 3.14
N ILE A 270 22.33 -6.52 4.25
CA ILE A 270 21.99 -5.87 5.51
C ILE A 270 23.05 -6.26 6.53
N ASP A 271 23.63 -5.27 7.21
CA ASP A 271 24.55 -5.44 8.34
C ASP A 271 23.79 -5.20 9.65
N PRO A 272 23.51 -6.23 10.46
CA PRO A 272 22.79 -6.11 11.71
C PRO A 272 23.67 -5.61 12.88
N SER A 273 24.96 -5.33 12.64
CA SER A 273 25.85 -4.79 13.67
C SER A 273 25.89 -3.27 13.69
N GLN A 274 25.32 -2.61 12.70
CA GLN A 274 25.29 -1.15 12.58
C GLN A 274 23.97 -0.58 13.07
N THR A 275 24.06 0.56 13.72
CA THR A 275 22.90 1.31 14.25
C THR A 275 22.94 2.75 13.74
N TYR A 276 21.77 3.33 13.46
CA TYR A 276 21.64 4.75 13.18
C TYR A 276 20.25 5.28 13.58
N VAL A 277 20.16 6.60 13.76
CA VAL A 277 18.87 7.29 13.89
C VAL A 277 18.56 7.93 12.55
N LEU A 278 17.38 7.62 11.98
CA LEU A 278 16.98 8.18 10.70
C LEU A 278 16.72 9.68 10.84
N THR A 279 17.43 10.47 10.06
CA THR A 279 17.24 11.93 9.96
C THR A 279 17.00 12.33 8.50
N ALA A 280 16.56 13.56 8.26
CA ALA A 280 16.40 14.11 6.91
C ALA A 280 17.67 14.02 6.06
N ASP A 281 18.87 14.14 6.67
CA ASP A 281 20.15 14.06 5.96
C ASP A 281 20.45 12.67 5.39
N HIS A 282 19.91 11.62 6.02
CA HIS A 282 20.03 10.25 5.53
C HIS A 282 19.14 9.98 4.30
N LEU A 283 18.11 10.83 4.04
CA LEU A 283 17.18 10.60 2.96
C LEU A 283 17.78 11.00 1.61
N LEU A 284 17.68 10.09 0.66
CA LEU A 284 18.08 10.29 -0.75
C LEU A 284 16.95 10.84 -1.61
N TYR A 285 15.79 11.13 -1.01
CA TYR A 285 14.64 11.72 -1.69
C TYR A 285 14.93 13.15 -2.14
N LYS A 286 14.27 13.56 -3.22
CA LYS A 286 14.26 14.97 -3.63
C LYS A 286 13.69 15.88 -2.53
N ASN A 287 12.59 15.45 -1.90
CA ASN A 287 11.96 16.13 -0.77
C ASN A 287 12.33 15.37 0.51
N LYS A 288 13.27 15.91 1.27
CA LYS A 288 13.91 15.24 2.42
C LYS A 288 13.04 15.31 3.68
N PHE A 289 11.96 14.54 3.71
CA PHE A 289 11.15 14.28 4.90
C PHE A 289 10.53 12.88 4.84
N SER A 290 10.27 12.31 6.01
CA SER A 290 9.64 11.00 6.17
C SER A 290 8.88 10.93 7.49
N ALA A 291 7.81 10.13 7.55
CA ALA A 291 7.12 9.80 8.79
C ALA A 291 7.97 8.94 9.74
N TYR A 292 9.09 8.42 9.26
CA TYR A 292 10.00 7.56 10.04
C TYR A 292 11.18 8.31 10.66
N GLU A 293 11.29 9.64 10.46
CA GLU A 293 12.36 10.45 11.09
C GLU A 293 12.34 10.31 12.61
N GLY A 294 13.53 10.24 13.21
CA GLY A 294 13.72 9.99 14.63
C GLY A 294 13.74 8.52 15.02
N ARG A 295 13.38 7.58 14.13
CA ARG A 295 13.42 6.15 14.41
C ARG A 295 14.87 5.68 14.51
N LYS A 296 15.19 4.99 15.60
CA LYS A 296 16.43 4.21 15.74
C LYS A 296 16.25 2.90 14.98
N ILE A 297 17.18 2.59 14.08
CA ILE A 297 17.23 1.37 13.28
C ILE A 297 18.53 0.65 13.59
N ASP A 298 18.45 -0.59 14.06
CA ASP A 298 19.59 -1.39 14.53
C ASP A 298 20.13 -2.33 13.44
N CYS A 299 20.10 -1.86 12.21
CA CYS A 299 20.77 -2.47 11.05
C CYS A 299 21.04 -1.41 9.98
N ARG A 300 21.84 -1.76 8.98
CA ARG A 300 22.08 -0.88 7.84
C ARG A 300 22.16 -1.67 6.54
N ILE A 301 21.57 -1.10 5.48
CA ILE A 301 21.81 -1.59 4.11
C ILE A 301 23.19 -1.10 3.69
N VAL A 302 24.13 -2.02 3.53
CA VAL A 302 25.54 -1.71 3.23
C VAL A 302 25.87 -1.84 1.75
N ARG A 303 25.05 -2.58 1.00
CA ARG A 303 25.23 -2.73 -0.45
C ARG A 303 23.91 -3.16 -1.10
N THR A 304 23.70 -2.66 -2.31
CA THR A 304 22.66 -3.16 -3.22
C THR A 304 23.32 -3.48 -4.56
N LEU A 305 23.07 -4.68 -5.08
CA LEU A 305 23.46 -5.07 -6.43
C LEU A 305 22.19 -5.04 -7.29
N VAL A 306 22.30 -4.45 -8.47
CA VAL A 306 21.23 -4.39 -9.47
C VAL A 306 21.85 -4.69 -10.83
N ARG A 307 21.20 -5.57 -11.59
CA ARG A 307 21.63 -5.93 -12.93
C ARG A 307 21.29 -4.83 -13.93
#